data_3b630191d6e61b9e201a3a0112ac821a
#
_entry.id   3b630191d6e61b9e201a3a0112ac821a
#
_cell.length_a   1.000
_cell.length_b   1.000
_cell.length_c   1.000
_cell.angle_alpha   90.00
_cell.angle_beta   90.00
_cell.angle_gamma   90.00
#
_symmetry.space_group_name_H-M   'P 1'
#
loop_
_entity.id
_entity.type
_entity.pdbx_description
1 polymer ?
#
loop_
_entity_poly.entity_id
_entity_poly.type
_entity_poly.pdbx_seq_one_letter_code
_entity_poly.pdbx_strand_id
1 'polypeptide(L)'
;MKLKNVLIVVKDIDKARQFYHNLFGLELIQDNDGNMILTEGFVLQEEKYWTEFLGREIIPENNSCELYFEESDIESFVERLESYYPEVRYVNRLMTHSWGQKVIRFYDPYGNLIEVGTPV
;
A
#
# COMPACT_ATOMS: atom_id res chain seq x y z
N MET A 1 -12.61 3.11 -23.76
CA MET A 1 -11.62 2.40 -22.89
C MET A 1 -11.37 3.25 -21.65
N LYS A 2 -11.11 2.60 -20.51
CA LYS A 2 -11.02 3.30 -19.23
C LYS A 2 -10.11 2.51 -18.29
N LEU A 3 -9.14 3.16 -17.66
CA LEU A 3 -8.38 2.56 -16.57
C LEU A 3 -9.29 2.55 -15.34
N LYS A 4 -9.77 1.39 -14.93
CA LYS A 4 -10.77 1.30 -13.87
C LYS A 4 -10.14 1.08 -12.51
N ASN A 5 -9.19 0.17 -12.40
CA ASN A 5 -8.59 -0.22 -11.12
C ASN A 5 -7.09 -0.38 -11.25
N VAL A 6 -6.38 -0.17 -10.14
CA VAL A 6 -5.00 -0.58 -9.95
C VAL A 6 -5.01 -1.68 -8.88
N LEU A 7 -4.27 -2.75 -9.11
CA LEU A 7 -4.30 -3.94 -8.27
C LEU A 7 -2.93 -4.23 -7.70
N ILE A 8 -2.90 -4.57 -6.41
CA ILE A 8 -1.71 -5.12 -5.77
C ILE A 8 -2.00 -6.53 -5.26
N VAL A 9 -0.96 -7.33 -5.12
CA VAL A 9 -1.08 -8.71 -4.65
C VAL A 9 -0.65 -8.79 -3.20
N VAL A 10 -1.47 -9.45 -2.40
CA VAL A 10 -1.25 -9.61 -0.95
C VAL A 10 -1.46 -11.07 -0.57
N LYS A 11 -0.72 -11.53 0.43
CA LYS A 11 -0.78 -12.93 0.85
C LYS A 11 -1.99 -13.22 1.73
N ASP A 12 -2.29 -12.31 2.67
CA ASP A 12 -3.43 -12.43 3.57
C ASP A 12 -4.34 -11.22 3.34
N ILE A 13 -5.43 -11.44 2.61
CA ILE A 13 -6.27 -10.35 2.14
C ILE A 13 -7.02 -9.64 3.28
N ASP A 14 -7.43 -10.39 4.32
CA ASP A 14 -8.14 -9.79 5.46
C ASP A 14 -7.21 -8.90 6.27
N LYS A 15 -5.98 -9.33 6.52
CA LYS A 15 -4.97 -8.51 7.19
C LYS A 15 -4.58 -7.30 6.33
N ALA A 16 -4.47 -7.48 5.02
CA ALA A 16 -4.17 -6.38 4.10
C ALA A 16 -5.26 -5.32 4.14
N ARG A 17 -6.53 -5.74 4.14
CA ARG A 17 -7.65 -4.81 4.25
C ARG A 17 -7.56 -3.98 5.53
N GLN A 18 -7.27 -4.61 6.67
CA GLN A 18 -7.11 -3.92 7.94
C GLN A 18 -5.94 -2.93 7.90
N PHE A 19 -4.82 -3.33 7.31
CA PHE A 19 -3.64 -2.49 7.15
C PHE A 19 -3.98 -1.21 6.38
N TYR A 20 -4.62 -1.35 5.22
CA TYR A 20 -4.94 -0.21 4.37
C TYR A 20 -6.07 0.65 4.95
N HIS A 21 -7.00 0.04 5.67
CA HIS A 21 -8.02 0.80 6.38
C HIS A 21 -7.43 1.60 7.56
N ASN A 22 -6.66 0.95 8.41
CA ASN A 22 -6.14 1.56 9.63
C ASN A 22 -5.13 2.68 9.36
N LEU A 23 -4.29 2.51 8.34
CA LEU A 23 -3.24 3.49 8.04
C LEU A 23 -3.66 4.55 7.04
N PHE A 24 -4.48 4.20 6.06
CA PHE A 24 -4.79 5.07 4.92
C PHE A 24 -6.26 5.43 4.81
N GLY A 25 -7.11 4.89 5.67
CA GLY A 25 -8.55 5.19 5.66
C GLY A 25 -9.31 4.65 4.47
N LEU A 26 -8.76 3.68 3.75
CA LEU A 26 -9.43 3.10 2.60
C LEU A 26 -10.57 2.19 3.04
N GLU A 27 -11.71 2.31 2.36
CA GLU A 27 -12.93 1.58 2.72
C GLU A 27 -13.20 0.46 1.72
N LEU A 28 -13.75 -0.64 2.19
CA LEU A 28 -14.16 -1.75 1.34
C LEU A 28 -15.41 -1.34 0.54
N ILE A 29 -15.34 -1.45 -0.79
CA ILE A 29 -16.47 -1.21 -1.69
C ILE A 29 -17.14 -2.54 -2.04
N GLN A 30 -16.34 -3.55 -2.36
CA GLN A 30 -16.86 -4.84 -2.80
C GLN A 30 -15.90 -5.96 -2.47
N ASP A 31 -16.41 -7.03 -1.86
CA ASP A 31 -15.64 -8.23 -1.55
C ASP A 31 -16.07 -9.33 -2.53
N ASN A 32 -15.11 -9.77 -3.35
CA ASN A 32 -15.31 -10.79 -4.37
C ASN A 32 -14.65 -12.13 -4.02
N ASP A 33 -14.43 -12.39 -2.74
CA ASP A 33 -13.79 -13.63 -2.25
C ASP A 33 -12.40 -13.82 -2.87
N GLY A 34 -11.40 -13.25 -2.21
CA GLY A 34 -10.02 -13.28 -2.69
C GLY A 34 -9.64 -12.08 -3.57
N ASN A 35 -10.59 -11.18 -3.80
CA ASN A 35 -10.39 -9.94 -4.53
C ASN A 35 -11.27 -8.88 -3.88
N MET A 36 -10.66 -7.85 -3.32
CA MET A 36 -11.39 -6.77 -2.63
C MET A 36 -11.15 -5.45 -3.32
N ILE A 37 -12.23 -4.78 -3.70
CA ILE A 37 -12.18 -3.43 -4.26
C ILE A 37 -12.34 -2.45 -3.10
N LEU A 38 -11.34 -1.57 -2.94
CA LEU A 38 -11.36 -0.52 -1.94
C LEU A 38 -11.63 0.82 -2.63
N THR A 39 -11.82 1.87 -1.82
CA THR A 39 -12.02 3.24 -2.30
C THR A 39 -10.90 3.66 -3.25
N GLU A 40 -11.22 4.58 -4.16
CA GLU A 40 -10.35 5.14 -5.18
C GLU A 40 -9.90 4.13 -6.25
N GLY A 41 -10.64 3.02 -6.42
CA GLY A 41 -10.30 2.03 -7.47
C GLY A 41 -9.08 1.20 -7.17
N PHE A 42 -8.71 1.10 -5.91
CA PHE A 42 -7.60 0.29 -5.44
C PHE A 42 -8.08 -1.12 -5.11
N VAL A 43 -7.42 -2.14 -5.65
CA VAL A 43 -7.84 -3.54 -5.51
C VAL A 43 -6.76 -4.34 -4.80
N LEU A 44 -7.19 -5.13 -3.80
CA LEU A 44 -6.35 -6.14 -3.15
C LEU A 44 -6.69 -7.49 -3.78
N GLN A 45 -5.68 -8.19 -4.25
CA GLN A 45 -5.82 -9.51 -4.85
C GLN A 45 -5.06 -10.53 -4.03
N GLU A 46 -5.72 -11.63 -3.66
CA GLU A 46 -5.04 -12.68 -2.90
C GLU A 46 -4.05 -13.44 -3.78
N GLU A 47 -2.82 -13.59 -3.28
CA GLU A 47 -1.69 -14.15 -4.02
C GLU A 47 -1.96 -15.55 -4.58
N LYS A 48 -2.57 -16.43 -3.79
CA LYS A 48 -2.78 -17.82 -4.22
C LYS A 48 -3.63 -17.93 -5.50
N TYR A 49 -4.63 -17.07 -5.65
CA TYR A 49 -5.45 -17.03 -6.87
C TYR A 49 -4.71 -16.36 -8.02
N TRP A 50 -3.94 -15.33 -7.69
CA TRP A 50 -3.21 -14.55 -8.71
C TRP A 50 -2.13 -15.38 -9.39
N THR A 51 -1.34 -16.12 -8.61
CA THR A 51 -0.31 -17.01 -9.17
C THR A 51 -0.92 -18.13 -10.01
N GLU A 52 -2.10 -18.61 -9.60
CA GLU A 52 -2.84 -19.60 -10.37
C GLU A 52 -3.34 -19.03 -11.71
N PHE A 53 -3.90 -17.82 -11.69
CA PHE A 53 -4.37 -17.16 -12.91
C PHE A 53 -3.25 -16.90 -13.91
N LEU A 54 -2.09 -16.46 -13.43
CA LEU A 54 -0.97 -16.10 -14.29
C LEU A 54 -0.07 -17.28 -14.64
N GLY A 55 -0.07 -18.34 -13.82
CA GLY A 55 0.92 -19.40 -13.93
C GLY A 55 2.32 -18.93 -13.62
N ARG A 56 2.47 -17.90 -12.82
CA ARG A 56 3.76 -17.29 -12.48
C ARG A 56 3.76 -16.84 -11.02
N GLU A 57 4.97 -16.87 -10.43
CA GLU A 57 5.19 -16.32 -9.09
C GLU A 57 5.25 -14.80 -9.12
N ILE A 58 4.84 -14.17 -8.01
CA ILE A 58 5.07 -12.73 -7.83
C ILE A 58 6.51 -12.50 -7.40
N ILE A 59 6.98 -11.27 -7.56
CA ILE A 59 8.31 -10.83 -7.12
C ILE A 59 8.12 -9.67 -6.15
N PRO A 60 8.08 -9.94 -4.83
CA PRO A 60 7.96 -8.87 -3.84
C PRO A 60 9.16 -7.93 -3.90
N GLU A 61 8.95 -6.67 -3.52
CA GLU A 61 10.01 -5.66 -3.46
C GLU A 61 10.75 -5.47 -4.78
N ASN A 62 10.04 -5.65 -5.90
CA ASN A 62 10.63 -5.44 -7.22
C ASN A 62 10.78 -3.96 -7.59
N ASN A 63 10.13 -3.07 -6.83
CA ASN A 63 10.24 -1.61 -6.95
C ASN A 63 9.83 -1.04 -8.31
N SER A 64 9.02 -1.77 -9.07
CA SER A 64 8.58 -1.35 -10.40
C SER A 64 7.35 -0.45 -10.37
N CYS A 65 6.76 -0.26 -9.19
CA CYS A 65 5.55 0.53 -9.01
C CYS A 65 5.45 0.93 -7.55
N GLU A 66 4.72 2.00 -7.27
CA GLU A 66 4.47 2.41 -5.89
C GLU A 66 3.04 2.89 -5.72
N LEU A 67 2.56 2.83 -4.48
CA LEU A 67 1.37 3.55 -4.06
C LEU A 67 1.83 4.86 -3.43
N TYR A 68 1.32 5.99 -3.94
CA TYR A 68 1.65 7.31 -3.39
C TYR A 68 0.45 7.89 -2.68
N PHE A 69 0.64 8.23 -1.40
CA PHE A 69 -0.37 8.88 -0.59
C PHE A 69 0.13 10.25 -0.15
N GLU A 70 -0.79 11.21 -0.07
CA GLU A 70 -0.49 12.55 0.40
C GLU A 70 -1.02 12.71 1.83
N GLU A 71 -0.19 13.23 2.73
CA GLU A 71 -0.56 13.43 4.13
C GLU A 71 0.09 14.71 4.67
N SER A 72 -0.72 15.68 5.06
CA SER A 72 -0.23 16.94 5.60
C SER A 72 0.45 16.78 6.95
N ASP A 73 -0.08 15.90 7.82
CA ASP A 73 0.48 15.62 9.15
C ASP A 73 1.27 14.31 9.09
N ILE A 74 2.40 14.36 8.39
CA ILE A 74 3.18 13.15 8.13
C ILE A 74 3.84 12.62 9.41
N GLU A 75 4.18 13.47 10.37
CA GLU A 75 4.75 13.04 11.65
C GLU A 75 3.74 12.18 12.42
N SER A 76 2.48 12.59 12.47
CA SER A 76 1.41 11.80 13.10
C SER A 76 1.19 10.48 12.36
N PHE A 77 1.29 10.50 11.03
CA PHE A 77 1.21 9.27 10.24
C PHE A 77 2.33 8.29 10.61
N VAL A 78 3.58 8.77 10.75
CA VAL A 78 4.72 7.92 11.12
C VAL A 78 4.49 7.27 12.49
N GLU A 79 3.99 8.02 13.46
CA GLU A 79 3.65 7.47 14.78
C GLU A 79 2.61 6.37 14.68
N ARG A 80 1.57 6.58 13.88
CA ARG A 80 0.51 5.59 13.67
C ARG A 80 1.04 4.37 12.93
N LEU A 81 1.88 4.58 11.92
CA LEU A 81 2.53 3.50 11.17
C LEU A 81 3.32 2.59 12.10
N GLU A 82 4.18 3.17 12.93
CA GLU A 82 5.04 2.39 13.82
C GLU A 82 4.26 1.73 14.95
N SER A 83 3.11 2.28 15.32
CA SER A 83 2.20 1.69 16.31
C SER A 83 1.47 0.45 15.76
N TYR A 84 0.92 0.56 14.54
CA TYR A 84 0.18 -0.55 13.93
C TYR A 84 1.08 -1.60 13.28
N TYR A 85 2.27 -1.18 12.86
CA TYR A 85 3.17 -2.03 12.10
C TYR A 85 4.62 -1.80 12.56
N PRO A 86 4.95 -2.26 13.79
CA PRO A 86 6.29 -2.00 14.37
C PRO A 86 7.45 -2.62 13.59
N GLU A 87 7.20 -3.70 12.83
CA GLU A 87 8.23 -4.37 12.01
C GLU A 87 8.36 -3.77 10.62
N VAL A 88 7.88 -2.54 10.41
CA VAL A 88 7.93 -1.86 9.12
C VAL A 88 9.36 -1.85 8.54
N ARG A 89 9.46 -2.17 7.25
CA ARG A 89 10.72 -2.15 6.52
C ARG A 89 10.79 -0.88 5.68
N TYR A 90 11.63 0.06 6.14
CA TYR A 90 11.79 1.34 5.45
C TYR A 90 12.71 1.21 4.24
N VAL A 91 12.35 1.91 3.16
CA VAL A 91 13.27 2.23 2.07
C VAL A 91 14.02 3.50 2.46
N ASN A 92 13.28 4.53 2.93
CA ASN A 92 13.88 5.67 3.62
C ASN A 92 12.95 6.14 4.73
N ARG A 93 13.53 6.52 5.85
CA ARG A 93 12.79 7.14 6.95
C ARG A 93 12.42 8.56 6.55
N LEU A 94 11.63 9.22 7.37
CA LEU A 94 11.17 10.58 7.11
C LEU A 94 12.34 11.48 6.75
N MET A 95 12.28 12.06 5.56
CA MET A 95 13.30 12.96 5.04
C MET A 95 12.64 14.17 4.40
N THR A 96 13.41 15.24 4.27
CA THR A 96 12.94 16.47 3.63
C THR A 96 13.72 16.69 2.34
N HIS A 97 13.02 16.81 1.22
CA HIS A 97 13.62 17.18 -0.06
C HIS A 97 14.04 18.67 -0.07
N SER A 98 14.92 19.03 -1.00
CA SER A 98 15.40 20.40 -1.13
C SER A 98 14.27 21.42 -1.41
N TRP A 99 13.15 20.97 -1.97
CA TRP A 99 11.96 21.81 -2.23
C TRP A 99 10.99 21.87 -1.04
N GLY A 100 11.36 21.31 0.13
CA GLY A 100 10.59 21.40 1.37
C GLY A 100 9.61 20.28 1.63
N GLN A 101 9.35 19.42 0.66
CA GLN A 101 8.44 18.28 0.83
C GLN A 101 9.09 17.23 1.72
N LYS A 102 8.31 16.73 2.69
CA LYS A 102 8.72 15.59 3.52
C LYS A 102 8.16 14.32 2.93
N VAL A 103 8.96 13.27 2.88
CA VAL A 103 8.55 11.97 2.35
C VAL A 103 9.09 10.83 3.19
N ILE A 104 8.36 9.70 3.16
CA ILE A 104 8.76 8.44 3.78
C ILE A 104 8.40 7.33 2.80
N ARG A 105 9.28 6.33 2.66
CA ARG A 105 9.03 5.18 1.80
C ARG A 105 9.24 3.89 2.58
N PHE A 106 8.34 2.96 2.40
CA PHE A 106 8.39 1.67 3.09
C PHE A 106 7.61 0.63 2.30
N TYR A 107 7.76 -0.63 2.71
CA TYR A 107 6.98 -1.72 2.11
C TYR A 107 5.79 -2.06 3.00
N ASP A 108 4.66 -2.42 2.37
CA ASP A 108 3.59 -3.08 3.11
C ASP A 108 4.07 -4.48 3.55
N PRO A 109 3.30 -5.21 4.36
CA PRO A 109 3.74 -6.54 4.83
C PRO A 109 4.02 -7.55 3.72
N TYR A 110 3.61 -7.26 2.48
CA TYR A 110 3.70 -8.20 1.35
C TYR A 110 4.71 -7.76 0.29
N GLY A 111 5.46 -6.70 0.55
CA GLY A 111 6.51 -6.23 -0.34
C GLY A 111 6.05 -5.24 -1.40
N ASN A 112 4.89 -4.62 -1.23
CA ASN A 112 4.43 -3.56 -2.11
C ASN A 112 4.99 -2.21 -1.63
N LEU A 113 5.57 -1.44 -2.53
CA LEU A 113 6.21 -0.17 -2.20
C LEU A 113 5.17 0.93 -1.98
N ILE A 114 5.31 1.64 -0.87
CA ILE A 114 4.45 2.78 -0.51
C ILE A 114 5.32 4.00 -0.28
N GLU A 115 4.89 5.12 -0.83
CA GLU A 115 5.43 6.43 -0.52
C GLU A 115 4.32 7.29 0.08
N VAL A 116 4.63 7.99 1.18
CA VAL A 116 3.73 9.01 1.73
C VAL A 116 4.50 10.32 1.72
N GLY A 117 3.89 11.36 1.18
CA GLY A 117 4.50 12.67 1.09
C GLY A 117 3.56 13.78 1.53
N THR A 118 4.14 14.87 2.01
CA THR A 118 3.36 16.09 2.30
C THR A 118 2.93 16.74 0.98
N PRO A 119 1.86 17.56 1.02
CA PRO A 119 1.41 18.28 -0.19
C PRO A 119 2.54 19.11 -0.82
N VAL A 120 2.51 19.16 -2.14
CA VAL A 120 3.52 19.90 -2.92
C VAL A 120 2.88 21.14 -3.53
#